data_b31644a96dae86d052368ba42ebd4fe6
#
_entry.id   b31644a96dae86d052368ba42ebd4fe6
#
_cell.length_a   1.000
_cell.length_b   1.000
_cell.length_c   1.000
_cell.angle_alpha   90.00
_cell.angle_beta   90.00
_cell.angle_gamma   90.00
#
_symmetry.space_group_name_H-M   'P 1'
#
loop_
_entity.id
_entity.type
_entity.pdbx_description
1 polymer ?
#
loop_
_entity_poly.entity_id
_entity_poly.type
_entity_poly.pdbx_seq_one_letter_code
_entity_poly.pdbx_strand_id
1 'polypeptide(L)'
;MKSLSLLLAACALLAGCQANPITGRSQLMIVPESLAVSESAAAYAQMIGQLGQKKQIEANSPRAHKVRDITDRLVAQAIKLRPDSAGWQWEVQVINDPKTVNAFCMAGGKMAIYSGMWEKLNASDDEIAMVMGHEISHALAGHTQERMSVAMTSSVVAQAAAIALSSSESTRGLAMTGTQLAAVYAVQLPNSRTSESEADAIGIEVAARAGYDPHAAVTLWEKMGKLGGTPPEFLSTHPSPENRAARLRELGAKVQPYYEAAKANPPPVQRHVNLK
;
A
#
# COMPACT_ATOMS: atom_id res chain seq x y z
N MET A 1 30.48 -30.03 -3.21
CA MET A 1 29.69 -29.22 -4.16
C MET A 1 28.33 -28.73 -3.57
N LYS A 2 27.54 -29.57 -2.89
CA LYS A 2 26.21 -29.15 -2.31
C LYS A 2 26.32 -28.06 -1.23
N SER A 3 27.36 -28.06 -0.39
CA SER A 3 27.59 -27.06 0.65
C SER A 3 27.99 -25.68 0.09
N LEU A 4 28.73 -25.63 -0.99
CA LEU A 4 29.14 -24.38 -1.65
C LEU A 4 27.93 -23.69 -2.34
N SER A 5 27.05 -24.48 -2.95
CA SER A 5 25.83 -23.98 -3.58
C SER A 5 24.83 -23.39 -2.54
N LEU A 6 24.73 -23.99 -1.35
CA LEU A 6 23.93 -23.49 -0.24
C LEU A 6 24.51 -22.19 0.34
N LEU A 7 25.83 -22.08 0.45
CA LEU A 7 26.49 -20.86 0.91
C LEU A 7 26.30 -19.71 -0.10
N LEU A 8 26.43 -19.98 -1.40
CA LEU A 8 26.20 -19.00 -2.46
C LEU A 8 24.75 -18.51 -2.49
N ALA A 9 23.78 -19.41 -2.30
CA ALA A 9 22.37 -19.03 -2.21
C ALA A 9 22.08 -18.18 -0.97
N ALA A 10 22.65 -18.50 0.18
CA ALA A 10 22.52 -17.71 1.40
C ALA A 10 23.16 -16.32 1.27
N CYS A 11 24.34 -16.22 0.64
CA CYS A 11 24.99 -14.94 0.36
C CYS A 11 24.19 -14.08 -0.62
N ALA A 12 23.56 -14.67 -1.64
CA ALA A 12 22.73 -13.96 -2.60
C ALA A 12 21.46 -13.39 -1.93
N LEU A 13 20.87 -14.11 -0.96
CA LEU A 13 19.72 -13.63 -0.18
C LEU A 13 20.09 -12.44 0.74
N LEU A 14 21.27 -12.47 1.34
CA LEU A 14 21.76 -11.36 2.16
C LEU A 14 22.09 -10.11 1.34
N ALA A 15 22.55 -10.27 0.11
CA ALA A 15 22.81 -9.17 -0.81
C ALA A 15 21.51 -8.49 -1.33
N GLY A 16 20.38 -9.17 -1.24
CA GLY A 16 19.06 -8.63 -1.62
C GLY A 16 18.38 -7.79 -0.54
N CYS A 17 18.95 -7.68 0.66
CA CYS A 17 18.40 -6.84 1.72
C CYS A 17 18.83 -5.38 1.55
N GLN A 18 17.86 -4.47 1.54
CA GLN A 18 18.08 -3.03 1.47
C GLN A 18 17.40 -2.33 2.66
N ALA A 19 17.96 -1.20 3.08
CA ALA A 19 17.33 -0.38 4.09
C ALA A 19 16.15 0.38 3.48
N ASN A 20 15.00 0.35 4.15
CA ASN A 20 13.87 1.21 3.82
C ASN A 20 14.33 2.67 3.80
N PRO A 21 14.03 3.46 2.76
CA PRO A 21 14.52 4.83 2.63
C PRO A 21 13.95 5.79 3.69
N ILE A 22 12.84 5.42 4.35
CA ILE A 22 12.18 6.26 5.34
C ILE A 22 12.41 5.73 6.76
N THR A 23 12.23 4.42 6.98
CA THR A 23 12.28 3.82 8.33
C THR A 23 13.63 3.23 8.68
N GLY A 24 14.51 3.02 7.69
CA GLY A 24 15.79 2.34 7.86
C GLY A 24 15.69 0.83 8.12
N ARG A 25 14.47 0.27 8.16
CA ARG A 25 14.27 -1.18 8.35
C ARG A 25 14.88 -1.97 7.18
N SER A 26 15.53 -3.07 7.48
CA SER A 26 16.00 -3.99 6.46
C SER A 26 14.84 -4.73 5.82
N GLN A 27 14.73 -4.64 4.49
CA GLN A 27 13.70 -5.25 3.66
C GLN A 27 14.35 -6.13 2.59
N LEU A 28 13.69 -7.23 2.23
CA LEU A 28 14.12 -8.06 1.10
C LEU A 28 13.64 -7.39 -0.21
N MET A 29 14.57 -6.83 -0.97
CA MET A 29 14.31 -6.03 -2.17
C MET A 29 15.02 -6.61 -3.40
N ILE A 30 14.76 -7.89 -3.71
CA ILE A 30 15.36 -8.60 -4.87
C ILE A 30 14.71 -8.12 -6.17
N VAL A 31 13.39 -7.85 -6.15
CA VAL A 31 12.68 -7.29 -7.29
C VAL A 31 13.08 -5.82 -7.43
N PRO A 32 13.55 -5.35 -8.60
CA PRO A 32 13.85 -3.94 -8.81
C PRO A 32 12.58 -3.07 -8.65
N GLU A 33 12.73 -1.86 -8.09
CA GLU A 33 11.60 -0.93 -7.94
C GLU A 33 10.93 -0.61 -9.29
N SER A 34 11.71 -0.42 -10.34
CA SER A 34 11.20 -0.16 -11.69
C SER A 34 10.27 -1.26 -12.20
N LEU A 35 10.56 -2.52 -11.87
CA LEU A 35 9.70 -3.65 -12.21
C LEU A 35 8.41 -3.62 -11.36
N ALA A 36 8.51 -3.38 -10.06
CA ALA A 36 7.33 -3.28 -9.20
C ALA A 36 6.40 -2.15 -9.66
N VAL A 37 6.96 -1.00 -10.06
CA VAL A 37 6.20 0.15 -10.60
C VAL A 37 5.55 -0.19 -11.94
N SER A 38 6.26 -0.81 -12.89
CA SER A 38 5.71 -1.17 -14.20
C SER A 38 4.59 -2.21 -14.11
N GLU A 39 4.77 -3.26 -13.30
CA GLU A 39 3.75 -4.28 -13.09
C GLU A 39 2.52 -3.71 -12.37
N SER A 40 2.73 -2.84 -11.38
CA SER A 40 1.65 -2.13 -10.70
C SER A 40 0.85 -1.23 -11.66
N ALA A 41 1.53 -0.49 -12.53
CA ALA A 41 0.88 0.36 -13.52
C ALA A 41 0.06 -0.45 -14.54
N ALA A 42 0.57 -1.59 -15.01
CA ALA A 42 -0.13 -2.48 -15.92
C ALA A 42 -1.38 -3.10 -15.26
N ALA A 43 -1.24 -3.63 -14.06
CA ALA A 43 -2.36 -4.21 -13.29
C ALA A 43 -3.43 -3.17 -12.98
N TYR A 44 -3.03 -1.96 -12.58
CA TYR A 44 -3.95 -0.85 -12.32
C TYR A 44 -4.71 -0.44 -13.58
N ALA A 45 -4.02 -0.25 -14.70
CA ALA A 45 -4.65 0.12 -15.97
C ALA A 45 -5.69 -0.92 -16.43
N GLN A 46 -5.37 -2.21 -16.28
CA GLN A 46 -6.29 -3.30 -16.60
C GLN A 46 -7.52 -3.26 -15.69
N MET A 47 -7.34 -3.12 -14.38
CA MET A 47 -8.44 -3.07 -13.41
C MET A 47 -9.33 -1.85 -13.63
N ILE A 48 -8.77 -0.65 -13.75
CA ILE A 48 -9.54 0.58 -13.97
C ILE A 48 -10.26 0.54 -15.32
N GLY A 49 -9.63 -0.03 -16.36
CA GLY A 49 -10.26 -0.24 -17.66
C GLY A 49 -11.50 -1.15 -17.59
N GLN A 50 -11.41 -2.26 -16.85
CA GLN A 50 -12.55 -3.16 -16.63
C GLN A 50 -13.68 -2.51 -15.81
N LEU A 51 -13.32 -1.75 -14.76
CA LEU A 51 -14.29 -1.01 -13.95
C LEU A 51 -14.95 0.12 -14.75
N GLY A 52 -14.18 0.80 -15.60
CA GLY A 52 -14.70 1.82 -16.50
C GLY A 52 -15.74 1.28 -17.50
N GLN A 53 -15.48 0.10 -18.11
CA GLN A 53 -16.45 -0.59 -18.96
C GLN A 53 -17.76 -0.90 -18.21
N LYS A 54 -17.68 -1.21 -16.92
CA LYS A 54 -18.83 -1.45 -16.04
C LYS A 54 -19.48 -0.18 -15.50
N LYS A 55 -18.97 1.01 -15.87
CA LYS A 55 -19.40 2.33 -15.35
C LYS A 55 -19.27 2.42 -13.81
N GLN A 56 -18.24 1.79 -13.26
CA GLN A 56 -17.96 1.76 -11.82
C GLN A 56 -16.86 2.76 -11.41
N ILE A 57 -16.47 3.70 -12.26
CA ILE A 57 -15.52 4.76 -11.93
C ILE A 57 -16.26 6.10 -11.85
N GLU A 58 -16.07 6.81 -10.76
CA GLU A 58 -16.58 8.17 -10.56
C GLU A 58 -15.57 9.20 -11.08
N ALA A 59 -15.42 9.36 -12.40
CA ALA A 59 -14.37 10.17 -12.99
C ALA A 59 -14.48 11.68 -12.67
N ASN A 60 -15.70 12.23 -12.67
CA ASN A 60 -15.96 13.67 -12.52
C ASN A 60 -16.98 14.01 -11.44
N SER A 61 -17.16 13.14 -10.44
CA SER A 61 -18.03 13.42 -9.31
C SER A 61 -17.40 14.45 -8.36
N PRO A 62 -18.21 15.21 -7.58
CA PRO A 62 -17.68 16.06 -6.51
C PRO A 62 -16.78 15.28 -5.53
N ARG A 63 -17.09 14.01 -5.29
CA ARG A 63 -16.31 13.08 -4.46
C ARG A 63 -14.94 12.81 -5.07
N ALA A 64 -14.86 12.54 -6.38
CA ALA A 64 -13.61 12.30 -7.08
C ALA A 64 -12.70 13.53 -7.05
N HIS A 65 -13.26 14.72 -7.26
CA HIS A 65 -12.48 15.97 -7.13
C HIS A 65 -11.95 16.19 -5.72
N LYS A 66 -12.78 15.93 -4.71
CA LYS A 66 -12.38 16.04 -3.30
C LYS A 66 -11.25 15.06 -2.95
N VAL A 67 -11.37 13.79 -3.35
CA VAL A 67 -10.31 12.79 -3.14
C VAL A 67 -9.01 13.22 -3.81
N ARG A 68 -9.05 13.73 -5.04
CA ARG A 68 -7.87 14.26 -5.70
C ARG A 68 -7.24 15.40 -4.91
N ASP A 69 -8.04 16.36 -4.45
CA ASP A 69 -7.54 17.51 -3.68
C ASP A 69 -6.90 17.08 -2.36
N ILE A 70 -7.47 16.07 -1.68
CA ILE A 70 -6.88 15.45 -0.50
C ILE A 70 -5.54 14.78 -0.87
N THR A 71 -5.53 13.93 -1.89
CA THR A 71 -4.33 13.19 -2.29
C THR A 71 -3.23 14.08 -2.83
N ASP A 72 -3.55 15.18 -3.53
CA ASP A 72 -2.57 16.19 -3.97
C ASP A 72 -1.80 16.78 -2.77
N ARG A 73 -2.51 17.12 -1.68
CA ARG A 73 -1.88 17.62 -0.46
C ARG A 73 -0.99 16.58 0.21
N LEU A 74 -1.45 15.33 0.27
CA LEU A 74 -0.68 14.21 0.82
C LEU A 74 0.57 13.94 0.00
N VAL A 75 0.45 13.86 -1.33
CA VAL A 75 1.55 13.61 -2.26
C VAL A 75 2.62 14.72 -2.17
N ALA A 76 2.21 15.97 -2.01
CA ALA A 76 3.15 17.07 -1.80
C ALA A 76 4.01 16.88 -0.54
N GLN A 77 3.51 16.25 0.53
CA GLN A 77 4.30 15.92 1.71
C GLN A 77 5.08 14.59 1.52
N ALA A 78 4.49 13.61 0.82
CA ALA A 78 5.13 12.36 0.47
C ALA A 78 6.43 12.59 -0.32
N ILE A 79 6.41 13.48 -1.31
CA ILE A 79 7.60 13.87 -2.10
C ILE A 79 8.69 14.49 -1.22
N LYS A 80 8.35 15.22 -0.16
CA LYS A 80 9.36 15.76 0.77
C LYS A 80 10.04 14.68 1.59
N LEU A 81 9.31 13.60 1.93
CA LEU A 81 9.86 12.45 2.66
C LEU A 81 10.66 11.52 1.75
N ARG A 82 10.22 11.36 0.50
CA ARG A 82 10.85 10.53 -0.51
C ARG A 82 10.94 11.30 -1.84
N PRO A 83 12.02 12.08 -2.07
CA PRO A 83 12.14 12.99 -3.22
C PRO A 83 12.08 12.30 -4.59
N ASP A 84 12.59 11.09 -4.73
CA ASP A 84 12.53 10.31 -5.97
C ASP A 84 11.09 9.95 -6.38
N SER A 85 10.15 9.92 -5.44
CA SER A 85 8.73 9.72 -5.72
C SER A 85 8.07 10.87 -6.51
N ALA A 86 8.76 12.01 -6.67
CA ALA A 86 8.32 13.08 -7.56
C ALA A 86 8.23 12.64 -9.03
N GLY A 87 9.02 11.64 -9.42
CA GLY A 87 8.99 11.03 -10.75
C GLY A 87 7.86 10.02 -10.96
N TRP A 88 7.10 9.67 -9.92
CA TRP A 88 6.00 8.72 -10.04
C TRP A 88 4.79 9.34 -10.75
N GLN A 89 4.04 8.50 -11.45
CA GLN A 89 2.81 8.94 -12.11
C GLN A 89 1.63 8.78 -11.17
N TRP A 90 1.52 9.68 -10.19
CA TRP A 90 0.46 9.70 -9.20
C TRP A 90 -0.92 9.80 -9.87
N GLU A 91 -1.81 8.87 -9.50
CA GLU A 91 -3.18 8.80 -10.03
C GLU A 91 -4.11 8.26 -8.96
N VAL A 92 -5.31 8.84 -8.85
CA VAL A 92 -6.35 8.35 -7.93
C VAL A 92 -7.67 8.19 -8.65
N GLN A 93 -8.39 7.09 -8.36
CA GLN A 93 -9.74 6.84 -8.84
C GLN A 93 -10.70 6.59 -7.66
N VAL A 94 -11.95 7.01 -7.81
CA VAL A 94 -13.02 6.60 -6.91
C VAL A 94 -13.81 5.49 -7.58
N ILE A 95 -13.84 4.32 -6.94
CA ILE A 95 -14.59 3.15 -7.42
C ILE A 95 -15.99 3.21 -6.79
N ASN A 96 -17.01 3.28 -7.64
CA ASN A 96 -18.41 3.24 -7.22
C ASN A 96 -18.81 1.81 -6.85
N ASP A 97 -18.46 1.42 -5.65
CA ASP A 97 -18.93 0.21 -4.97
C ASP A 97 -19.24 0.52 -3.52
N PRO A 98 -20.52 0.84 -3.20
CA PRO A 98 -20.94 1.23 -1.87
C PRO A 98 -20.89 0.08 -0.84
N LYS A 99 -20.68 -1.15 -1.29
CA LYS A 99 -20.60 -2.33 -0.41
C LYS A 99 -19.19 -2.57 0.11
N THR A 100 -18.18 -2.12 -0.61
CA THR A 100 -16.78 -2.35 -0.28
C THR A 100 -16.19 -1.16 0.46
N VAL A 101 -15.68 -1.40 1.67
CA VAL A 101 -14.88 -0.43 2.44
C VAL A 101 -13.42 -0.80 2.22
N ASN A 102 -12.78 -0.12 1.28
CA ASN A 102 -11.37 -0.37 0.94
C ASN A 102 -10.74 0.84 0.25
N ALA A 103 -9.40 0.87 0.26
CA ALA A 103 -8.56 1.75 -0.52
C ALA A 103 -7.24 1.04 -0.78
N PHE A 104 -6.45 1.50 -1.76
CA PHE A 104 -5.11 0.98 -2.00
C PHE A 104 -4.22 2.00 -2.71
N CYS A 105 -2.91 1.83 -2.55
CA CYS A 105 -1.90 2.48 -3.38
C CYS A 105 -0.86 1.44 -3.82
N MET A 106 -0.76 1.21 -5.11
CA MET A 106 0.24 0.35 -5.72
C MET A 106 1.57 1.10 -5.90
N ALA A 107 2.65 0.37 -6.16
CA ALA A 107 3.95 0.98 -6.45
C ALA A 107 3.84 2.00 -7.60
N GLY A 108 4.58 3.12 -7.47
CA GLY A 108 4.52 4.21 -8.44
C GLY A 108 3.30 5.13 -8.32
N GLY A 109 2.54 5.04 -7.21
CA GLY A 109 1.49 6.00 -6.86
C GLY A 109 0.15 5.79 -7.56
N LYS A 110 -0.20 4.55 -7.92
CA LYS A 110 -1.49 4.19 -8.50
C LYS A 110 -2.51 3.85 -7.42
N MET A 111 -3.52 4.71 -7.24
CA MET A 111 -4.42 4.70 -6.08
C MET A 111 -5.88 4.51 -6.48
N ALA A 112 -6.64 3.88 -5.62
CA ALA A 112 -8.09 3.95 -5.64
C ALA A 112 -8.68 3.88 -4.24
N ILE A 113 -9.92 4.40 -4.14
CA ILE A 113 -10.72 4.34 -2.93
C ILE A 113 -12.16 3.98 -3.31
N TYR A 114 -12.79 3.14 -2.53
CA TYR A 114 -14.15 2.66 -2.76
C TYR A 114 -15.20 3.56 -2.10
N SER A 115 -16.33 3.74 -2.79
CA SER A 115 -17.43 4.58 -2.29
C SER A 115 -18.02 4.12 -0.95
N GLY A 116 -17.82 2.85 -0.58
CA GLY A 116 -18.22 2.33 0.74
C GLY A 116 -17.58 3.04 1.93
N MET A 117 -16.47 3.76 1.74
CA MET A 117 -15.89 4.62 2.79
C MET A 117 -16.86 5.70 3.26
N TRP A 118 -17.65 6.26 2.37
CA TRP A 118 -18.69 7.25 2.70
C TRP A 118 -20.00 6.57 3.05
N GLU A 119 -20.43 5.60 2.25
CA GLU A 119 -21.77 5.00 2.38
C GLU A 119 -21.93 4.16 3.66
N LYS A 120 -20.84 3.52 4.12
CA LYS A 120 -20.88 2.69 5.33
C LYS A 120 -20.25 3.34 6.55
N LEU A 121 -19.18 4.13 6.37
CA LEU A 121 -18.47 4.74 7.49
C LEU A 121 -18.83 6.19 7.71
N ASN A 122 -19.50 6.85 6.74
CA ASN A 122 -19.67 8.29 6.73
C ASN A 122 -18.34 8.99 7.05
N ALA A 123 -17.30 8.61 6.30
CA ALA A 123 -15.94 9.07 6.55
C ALA A 123 -15.82 10.57 6.24
N SER A 124 -15.21 11.31 7.17
CA SER A 124 -14.86 12.72 6.99
C SER A 124 -13.65 12.89 6.06
N ASP A 125 -13.38 14.12 5.62
CA ASP A 125 -12.23 14.44 4.79
C ASP A 125 -10.91 14.11 5.50
N ASP A 126 -10.83 14.34 6.82
CA ASP A 126 -9.67 13.97 7.64
C ASP A 126 -9.49 12.44 7.70
N GLU A 127 -10.59 11.70 7.85
CA GLU A 127 -10.54 10.23 7.86
C GLU A 127 -10.14 9.66 6.50
N ILE A 128 -10.61 10.25 5.39
CA ILE A 128 -10.15 9.90 4.04
C ILE A 128 -8.67 10.22 3.86
N ALA A 129 -8.20 11.36 4.39
CA ALA A 129 -6.79 11.71 4.36
C ALA A 129 -5.92 10.71 5.14
N MET A 130 -6.40 10.22 6.31
CA MET A 130 -5.69 9.20 7.08
C MET A 130 -5.57 7.87 6.33
N VAL A 131 -6.65 7.41 5.66
CA VAL A 131 -6.60 6.20 4.83
C VAL A 131 -5.65 6.40 3.66
N MET A 132 -5.82 7.48 2.88
CA MET A 132 -4.98 7.70 1.71
C MET A 132 -3.51 7.94 2.08
N GLY A 133 -3.25 8.59 3.21
CA GLY A 133 -1.90 8.75 3.77
C GLY A 133 -1.26 7.39 4.13
N HIS A 134 -2.03 6.49 4.74
CA HIS A 134 -1.63 5.12 5.03
C HIS A 134 -1.29 4.35 3.75
N GLU A 135 -2.16 4.41 2.73
CA GLU A 135 -1.94 3.75 1.44
C GLU A 135 -0.72 4.30 0.70
N ILE A 136 -0.57 5.62 0.63
CA ILE A 136 0.60 6.28 0.05
C ILE A 136 1.88 5.80 0.74
N SER A 137 1.83 5.60 2.06
CA SER A 137 2.98 5.15 2.85
C SER A 137 3.44 3.73 2.51
N HIS A 138 2.50 2.83 2.15
CA HIS A 138 2.87 1.52 1.63
C HIS A 138 3.70 1.61 0.34
N ALA A 139 3.35 2.53 -0.55
CA ALA A 139 4.12 2.75 -1.78
C ALA A 139 5.48 3.40 -1.47
N LEU A 140 5.51 4.44 -0.62
CA LEU A 140 6.74 5.13 -0.22
C LEU A 140 7.75 4.19 0.46
N ALA A 141 7.26 3.29 1.33
CA ALA A 141 8.09 2.32 2.05
C ALA A 141 8.44 1.07 1.21
N GLY A 142 8.01 1.00 -0.06
CA GLY A 142 8.32 -0.11 -0.95
C GLY A 142 7.69 -1.44 -0.54
N HIS A 143 6.59 -1.45 0.22
CA HIS A 143 5.98 -2.68 0.74
C HIS A 143 5.48 -3.61 -0.37
N THR A 144 5.03 -3.07 -1.51
CA THR A 144 4.67 -3.88 -2.68
C THR A 144 5.90 -4.59 -3.26
N GLN A 145 7.01 -3.89 -3.40
CA GLN A 145 8.29 -4.45 -3.87
C GLN A 145 8.80 -5.53 -2.92
N GLU A 146 8.72 -5.30 -1.60
CA GLU A 146 9.09 -6.28 -0.57
C GLU A 146 8.23 -7.55 -0.67
N ARG A 147 6.89 -7.40 -0.79
CA ARG A 147 5.98 -8.54 -0.97
C ARG A 147 6.30 -9.33 -2.23
N MET A 148 6.53 -8.66 -3.36
CA MET A 148 6.92 -9.32 -4.61
C MET A 148 8.23 -10.08 -4.45
N SER A 149 9.22 -9.51 -3.77
CA SER A 149 10.52 -10.13 -3.50
C SER A 149 10.38 -11.38 -2.61
N VAL A 150 9.58 -11.29 -1.54
CA VAL A 150 9.30 -12.41 -0.64
C VAL A 150 8.57 -13.53 -1.39
N ALA A 151 7.56 -13.21 -2.20
CA ALA A 151 6.81 -14.20 -2.97
C ALA A 151 7.69 -14.89 -4.01
N MET A 152 8.52 -14.13 -4.74
CA MET A 152 9.48 -14.68 -5.70
C MET A 152 10.46 -15.63 -5.02
N THR A 153 11.05 -15.24 -3.88
CA THR A 153 11.99 -16.07 -3.13
C THR A 153 11.31 -17.35 -2.62
N SER A 154 10.11 -17.22 -2.03
CA SER A 154 9.36 -18.35 -1.52
C SER A 154 9.01 -19.36 -2.63
N SER A 155 8.66 -18.88 -3.81
CA SER A 155 8.35 -19.73 -4.96
C SER A 155 9.59 -20.47 -5.48
N VAL A 156 10.74 -19.79 -5.55
CA VAL A 156 12.02 -20.42 -5.94
C VAL A 156 12.44 -21.49 -4.93
N VAL A 157 12.30 -21.21 -3.64
CA VAL A 157 12.61 -22.20 -2.58
C VAL A 157 11.65 -23.40 -2.67
N ALA A 158 10.36 -23.17 -2.86
CA ALA A 158 9.37 -24.26 -3.02
C ALA A 158 9.65 -25.12 -4.24
N GLN A 159 10.05 -24.51 -5.38
CA GLN A 159 10.43 -25.25 -6.58
C GLN A 159 11.69 -26.07 -6.37
N ALA A 160 12.74 -25.49 -5.78
CA ALA A 160 13.97 -26.21 -5.49
C ALA A 160 13.71 -27.41 -4.58
N ALA A 161 12.84 -27.26 -3.57
CA ALA A 161 12.41 -28.35 -2.71
C ALA A 161 11.61 -29.41 -3.49
N ALA A 162 10.67 -29.02 -4.35
CA ALA A 162 9.89 -29.93 -5.18
C ALA A 162 10.79 -30.72 -6.14
N ILE A 163 11.78 -30.08 -6.77
CA ILE A 163 12.75 -30.75 -7.64
C ILE A 163 13.63 -31.72 -6.85
N ALA A 164 14.07 -31.35 -5.64
CA ALA A 164 14.90 -32.20 -4.81
C ALA A 164 14.16 -33.44 -4.26
N LEU A 165 12.83 -33.32 -4.04
CA LEU A 165 12.00 -34.37 -3.48
C LEU A 165 11.25 -35.19 -4.54
N SER A 166 11.15 -34.69 -5.79
CA SER A 166 10.38 -35.37 -6.83
C SER A 166 11.24 -36.27 -7.70
N SER A 167 10.76 -37.52 -7.90
CA SER A 167 11.33 -38.50 -8.82
C SER A 167 10.68 -38.47 -10.22
N SER A 168 9.68 -37.60 -10.47
CA SER A 168 8.92 -37.59 -11.73
C SER A 168 8.89 -36.23 -12.43
N GLU A 169 8.83 -36.26 -13.77
CA GLU A 169 8.79 -35.08 -14.64
C GLU A 169 7.47 -34.28 -14.51
N SER A 170 6.36 -34.95 -14.21
CA SER A 170 5.04 -34.30 -14.03
C SER A 170 5.00 -33.36 -12.83
N THR A 171 5.73 -33.66 -11.76
CA THR A 171 5.81 -32.81 -10.56
C THR A 171 6.64 -31.55 -10.82
N ARG A 172 7.60 -31.62 -11.75
CA ARG A 172 8.41 -30.45 -12.18
C ARG A 172 7.58 -29.43 -12.96
N GLY A 173 6.68 -29.89 -13.83
CA GLY A 173 5.77 -29.01 -14.60
C GLY A 173 4.82 -28.22 -13.71
N LEU A 174 4.24 -28.86 -12.67
CA LEU A 174 3.37 -28.20 -11.69
C LEU A 174 4.13 -27.15 -10.85
N ALA A 175 5.40 -27.40 -10.50
CA ALA A 175 6.23 -26.46 -9.77
C ALA A 175 6.55 -25.19 -10.59
N MET A 176 6.74 -25.33 -11.90
CA MET A 176 7.00 -24.17 -12.80
C MET A 176 5.75 -23.29 -13.01
N THR A 177 4.54 -23.86 -13.04
CA THR A 177 3.30 -23.11 -13.14
C THR A 177 2.99 -22.33 -11.85
N GLY A 178 3.43 -22.85 -10.70
CA GLY A 178 3.25 -22.20 -9.40
C GLY A 178 4.01 -20.88 -9.24
N THR A 179 5.14 -20.68 -9.95
CA THR A 179 5.92 -19.44 -9.86
C THR A 179 5.23 -18.24 -10.51
N GLN A 180 4.57 -18.44 -11.65
CA GLN A 180 3.85 -17.38 -12.35
C GLN A 180 2.63 -16.94 -11.54
N LEU A 181 1.95 -17.88 -10.87
CA LEU A 181 0.83 -17.58 -9.97
C LEU A 181 1.30 -16.84 -8.70
N ALA A 182 2.46 -17.20 -8.13
CA ALA A 182 2.96 -16.56 -6.92
C ALA A 182 3.27 -15.06 -7.13
N ALA A 183 3.76 -14.65 -8.30
CA ALA A 183 3.99 -13.25 -8.62
C ALA A 183 2.67 -12.44 -8.69
N VAL A 184 1.61 -13.03 -9.23
CA VAL A 184 0.27 -12.41 -9.27
C VAL A 184 -0.34 -12.34 -7.87
N TYR A 185 -0.21 -13.39 -7.07
CA TYR A 185 -0.73 -13.43 -5.69
C TYR A 185 0.05 -12.51 -4.72
N ALA A 186 1.32 -12.20 -5.00
CA ALA A 186 2.12 -11.33 -4.13
C ALA A 186 1.52 -9.93 -3.98
N VAL A 187 0.83 -9.43 -5.01
CA VAL A 187 0.11 -8.15 -4.96
C VAL A 187 -1.16 -8.26 -4.10
N GLN A 188 -1.72 -9.46 -3.97
CA GLN A 188 -2.96 -9.75 -3.21
C GLN A 188 -2.70 -10.26 -1.79
N LEU A 189 -1.45 -10.56 -1.41
CA LEU A 189 -1.14 -10.99 -0.05
C LEU A 189 -1.37 -9.84 0.95
N PRO A 190 -1.95 -10.12 2.12
CA PRO A 190 -2.07 -9.14 3.18
C PRO A 190 -0.71 -8.57 3.57
N ASN A 191 -0.68 -7.30 3.96
CA ASN A 191 0.52 -6.68 4.49
C ASN A 191 0.95 -7.35 5.80
N SER A 192 2.25 -7.34 6.09
CA SER A 192 2.74 -7.79 7.38
C SER A 192 2.36 -6.78 8.48
N ARG A 193 2.25 -7.24 9.74
CA ARG A 193 2.02 -6.34 10.87
C ARG A 193 3.09 -5.26 11.02
N THR A 194 4.31 -5.55 10.60
CA THR A 194 5.41 -4.58 10.57
C THR A 194 5.17 -3.51 9.53
N SER A 195 4.81 -3.90 8.29
CA SER A 195 4.48 -2.97 7.20
C SER A 195 3.29 -2.09 7.56
N GLU A 196 2.26 -2.65 8.24
CA GLU A 196 1.13 -1.87 8.74
C GLU A 196 1.57 -0.82 9.77
N SER A 197 2.46 -1.22 10.67
CA SER A 197 3.00 -0.33 11.68
C SER A 197 3.84 0.81 11.11
N GLU A 198 4.58 0.55 10.04
CA GLU A 198 5.33 1.56 9.28
C GLU A 198 4.38 2.49 8.53
N ALA A 199 3.38 1.93 7.85
CA ALA A 199 2.38 2.70 7.10
C ALA A 199 1.55 3.61 8.02
N ASP A 200 1.18 3.15 9.21
CA ASP A 200 0.52 4.00 10.22
C ASP A 200 1.40 5.18 10.63
N ALA A 201 2.68 4.93 10.95
CA ALA A 201 3.57 5.98 11.44
C ALA A 201 3.87 7.03 10.35
N ILE A 202 4.16 6.59 9.13
CA ILE A 202 4.44 7.49 8.01
C ILE A 202 3.16 8.20 7.58
N GLY A 203 2.04 7.47 7.46
CA GLY A 203 0.79 7.99 6.93
C GLY A 203 0.15 9.07 7.80
N ILE A 204 0.16 8.89 9.12
CA ILE A 204 -0.36 9.89 10.06
C ILE A 204 0.50 11.16 10.05
N GLU A 205 1.82 11.04 9.86
CA GLU A 205 2.72 12.18 9.73
C GLU A 205 2.49 12.93 8.41
N VAL A 206 2.41 12.22 7.29
CA VAL A 206 2.09 12.79 5.97
C VAL A 206 0.79 13.57 6.02
N ALA A 207 -0.27 12.98 6.61
CA ALA A 207 -1.57 13.62 6.72
C ALA A 207 -1.55 14.84 7.65
N ALA A 208 -0.89 14.77 8.80
CA ALA A 208 -0.74 15.90 9.72
C ALA A 208 0.00 17.08 9.06
N ARG A 209 1.09 16.81 8.35
CA ARG A 209 1.85 17.82 7.58
C ARG A 209 1.05 18.41 6.42
N ALA A 210 0.08 17.68 5.88
CA ALA A 210 -0.86 18.13 4.86
C ALA A 210 -2.02 18.97 5.44
N GLY A 211 -2.14 19.08 6.77
CA GLY A 211 -3.15 19.86 7.48
C GLY A 211 -4.41 19.09 7.84
N TYR A 212 -4.33 17.76 7.91
CA TYR A 212 -5.45 16.91 8.34
C TYR A 212 -5.28 16.47 9.79
N ASP A 213 -6.39 16.43 10.54
CA ASP A 213 -6.41 16.11 11.97
C ASP A 213 -5.96 14.66 12.22
N PRO A 214 -4.83 14.42 12.91
CA PRO A 214 -4.34 13.07 13.17
C PRO A 214 -5.28 12.24 14.07
N HIS A 215 -6.19 12.87 14.83
CA HIS A 215 -7.20 12.15 15.62
C HIS A 215 -8.16 11.35 14.72
N ALA A 216 -8.35 11.77 13.48
CA ALA A 216 -9.20 11.07 12.50
C ALA A 216 -8.73 9.63 12.20
N ALA A 217 -7.44 9.31 12.39
CA ALA A 217 -6.95 7.93 12.28
C ALA A 217 -7.61 7.01 13.32
N VAL A 218 -7.81 7.50 14.54
CA VAL A 218 -8.45 6.73 15.62
C VAL A 218 -9.94 6.57 15.35
N THR A 219 -10.63 7.67 15.02
CA THR A 219 -12.08 7.64 14.81
C THR A 219 -12.48 6.75 13.62
N LEU A 220 -11.70 6.78 12.55
CA LEU A 220 -11.91 5.90 11.40
C LEU A 220 -11.77 4.42 11.79
N TRP A 221 -10.72 4.09 12.53
CA TRP A 221 -10.49 2.72 13.00
C TRP A 221 -11.62 2.22 13.91
N GLU A 222 -12.09 3.08 14.80
CA GLU A 222 -13.24 2.78 15.67
C GLU A 222 -14.54 2.58 14.86
N LYS A 223 -14.76 3.38 13.80
CA LYS A 223 -15.89 3.20 12.88
C LYS A 223 -15.82 1.86 12.15
N MET A 224 -14.64 1.50 11.62
CA MET A 224 -14.44 0.21 10.96
C MET A 224 -14.71 -0.97 11.91
N GLY A 225 -14.25 -0.89 13.16
CA GLY A 225 -14.47 -1.92 14.17
C GLY A 225 -15.93 -2.07 14.62
N LYS A 226 -16.76 -1.04 14.40
CA LYS A 226 -18.21 -1.06 14.73
C LYS A 226 -19.08 -1.59 13.59
N LEU A 227 -18.55 -1.79 12.40
CA LEU A 227 -19.30 -2.37 11.29
C LEU A 227 -19.65 -3.82 11.64
N GLY A 228 -20.94 -4.13 11.73
CA GLY A 228 -21.43 -5.48 11.97
C GLY A 228 -21.25 -6.38 10.73
N GLY A 229 -21.26 -7.69 10.96
CA GLY A 229 -21.18 -8.68 9.87
C GLY A 229 -19.73 -9.06 9.50
N THR A 230 -19.49 -9.32 8.21
CA THR A 230 -18.14 -9.61 7.70
C THR A 230 -17.23 -8.39 7.87
N PRO A 231 -16.02 -8.58 8.42
CA PRO A 231 -15.07 -7.48 8.53
C PRO A 231 -14.85 -6.77 7.19
N PRO A 232 -14.69 -5.43 7.18
CA PRO A 232 -14.35 -4.70 5.97
C PRO A 232 -13.14 -5.30 5.25
N GLU A 233 -13.14 -5.27 3.91
CA GLU A 233 -12.05 -5.77 3.10
C GLU A 233 -10.71 -5.11 3.49
N PHE A 234 -10.75 -3.83 3.82
CA PHE A 234 -9.61 -3.08 4.34
C PHE A 234 -8.96 -3.78 5.54
N LEU A 235 -9.75 -4.31 6.50
CA LEU A 235 -9.19 -5.00 7.67
C LEU A 235 -8.56 -6.36 7.33
N SER A 236 -9.01 -7.00 6.23
CA SER A 236 -8.47 -8.28 5.76
C SER A 236 -7.13 -8.10 5.03
N THR A 237 -7.01 -7.03 4.26
CA THR A 237 -5.77 -6.69 3.54
C THR A 237 -4.74 -5.98 4.42
N HIS A 238 -5.21 -5.33 5.50
CA HIS A 238 -4.40 -4.58 6.47
C HIS A 238 -4.58 -5.16 7.89
N PRO A 239 -3.94 -6.32 8.18
CA PRO A 239 -4.10 -7.00 9.46
C PRO A 239 -3.59 -6.13 10.60
N SER A 240 -4.48 -5.86 11.54
CA SER A 240 -4.20 -4.98 12.66
C SER A 240 -3.25 -5.62 13.67
N PRO A 241 -2.22 -4.90 14.13
CA PRO A 241 -1.57 -5.20 15.39
C PRO A 241 -2.58 -5.11 16.56
N GLU A 242 -2.43 -5.94 17.55
CA GLU A 242 -3.14 -5.74 18.81
C GLU A 242 -2.88 -4.32 19.31
N ASN A 243 -3.92 -3.64 19.81
CA ASN A 243 -3.84 -2.25 20.29
C ASN A 243 -3.59 -1.16 19.23
N ARG A 244 -3.92 -1.37 17.95
CA ARG A 244 -3.71 -0.36 16.88
C ARG A 244 -4.31 1.01 17.26
N ALA A 245 -5.53 1.05 17.84
CA ALA A 245 -6.15 2.30 18.25
C ALA A 245 -5.34 3.06 19.31
N ALA A 246 -4.76 2.36 20.31
CA ALA A 246 -3.89 2.99 21.31
C ALA A 246 -2.61 3.54 20.66
N ARG A 247 -2.01 2.77 19.78
CA ARG A 247 -0.83 3.19 19.02
C ARG A 247 -1.10 4.40 18.11
N LEU A 248 -2.25 4.44 17.44
CA LEU A 248 -2.63 5.59 16.62
C LEU A 248 -2.82 6.85 17.47
N ARG A 249 -3.34 6.74 18.71
CA ARG A 249 -3.40 7.89 19.64
C ARG A 249 -2.00 8.40 20.00
N GLU A 250 -1.05 7.50 20.29
CA GLU A 250 0.34 7.88 20.60
C GLU A 250 1.00 8.55 19.39
N LEU A 251 0.83 7.99 18.19
CA LEU A 251 1.34 8.57 16.95
C LEU A 251 0.71 9.93 16.68
N GLY A 252 -0.62 10.06 16.84
CA GLY A 252 -1.34 11.31 16.70
C GLY A 252 -0.78 12.41 17.59
N ALA A 253 -0.52 12.11 18.88
CA ALA A 253 0.08 13.05 19.80
C ALA A 253 1.50 13.49 19.36
N LYS A 254 2.30 12.60 18.79
CA LYS A 254 3.66 12.93 18.29
C LYS A 254 3.62 13.86 17.07
N VAL A 255 2.63 13.72 16.19
CA VAL A 255 2.52 14.50 14.96
C VAL A 255 1.64 15.74 15.10
N GLN A 256 1.00 15.93 16.25
CA GLN A 256 0.15 17.10 16.54
C GLN A 256 0.83 18.44 16.22
N PRO A 257 2.12 18.66 16.55
CA PRO A 257 2.81 19.92 16.19
C PRO A 257 2.86 20.18 14.69
N TYR A 258 2.95 19.13 13.85
CA TYR A 258 2.93 19.28 12.39
C TYR A 258 1.56 19.72 11.88
N TYR A 259 0.50 19.14 12.44
CA TYR A 259 -0.87 19.55 12.14
C TYR A 259 -1.12 21.02 12.51
N GLU A 260 -0.75 21.42 13.72
CA GLU A 260 -0.93 22.81 14.16
C GLU A 260 -0.13 23.80 13.29
N ALA A 261 1.10 23.45 12.92
CA ALA A 261 1.90 24.26 12.01
C ALA A 261 1.26 24.36 10.61
N ALA A 262 0.76 23.26 10.07
CA ALA A 262 0.10 23.22 8.77
C ALA A 262 -1.24 23.97 8.79
N LYS A 263 -1.97 23.94 9.91
CA LYS A 263 -3.21 24.70 10.10
C LYS A 263 -2.96 26.20 10.18
N ALA A 264 -1.91 26.62 10.88
CA ALA A 264 -1.51 28.01 10.99
C ALA A 264 -0.98 28.58 9.66
N ASN A 265 -0.30 27.76 8.87
CA ASN A 265 0.25 28.13 7.56
C ASN A 265 0.00 26.99 6.55
N PRO A 266 -1.21 26.94 5.96
CA PRO A 266 -1.60 25.84 5.08
C PRO A 266 -0.63 25.68 3.90
N PRO A 267 -0.10 24.46 3.66
CA PRO A 267 0.77 24.21 2.53
C PRO A 267 0.03 24.47 1.21
N PRO A 268 0.71 25.05 0.20
CA PRO A 268 0.09 25.31 -1.08
C PRO A 268 -0.37 24.01 -1.75
N VAL A 269 -1.55 24.06 -2.37
CA VAL A 269 -2.07 22.92 -3.14
C VAL A 269 -1.36 22.93 -4.49
N GLN A 270 -0.57 21.87 -4.74
CA GLN A 270 0.06 21.63 -6.03
C GLN A 270 -0.61 20.41 -6.67
N ARG A 271 -0.78 20.44 -7.98
CA ARG A 271 -1.35 19.32 -8.72
C ARG A 271 -0.28 18.30 -9.04
N HIS A 272 -0.34 17.18 -8.36
CA HIS A 272 0.53 16.01 -8.54
C HIS A 272 -0.25 14.80 -9.06
N VAL A 273 -1.56 14.77 -8.79
CA VAL A 273 -2.40 13.57 -8.99
C VAL A 273 -3.32 13.74 -10.19
N ASN A 274 -3.33 12.74 -11.08
CA ASN A 274 -4.23 12.70 -12.21
C ASN A 274 -5.57 12.05 -11.83
N LEU A 275 -6.66 12.64 -12.33
CA LEU A 275 -7.97 12.00 -12.50
C LEU A 275 -8.11 11.65 -13.98
N LYS A 276 -8.36 10.40 -14.31
CA LYS A 276 -8.68 9.99 -15.69
C LYS A 276 -10.13 9.61 -15.82
#